data_803d700aa1385b596f4f6acdf25c83a5
#
_entry.id   803d700aa1385b596f4f6acdf25c83a5
#
_cell.length_a   1.000
_cell.length_b   1.000
_cell.length_c   1.000
_cell.angle_alpha   90.00
_cell.angle_beta   90.00
_cell.angle_gamma   90.00
#
_symmetry.space_group_name_H-M   'P 1'
#
loop_
_entity.id
_entity.type
_entity.pdbx_description
1 polymer ?
#
loop_
_entity_poly.entity_id
_entity_poly.type
_entity_poly.pdbx_seq_one_letter_code
_entity_poly.pdbx_strand_id
1 'polypeptide(L)'
;RDEKGRLVRPYIYLWDDNVMAYPEFTQVIDELIATGKPFQFRQGLDERVLDEERAIALSKSRYHGDFIFAFDQWKQHDLIERKLKIWKRHCKKTTKFYLFCGYELTEDNDDKLFEDVYYLFRRIQILMSYGCLGYVMRHADYENHRLGNIYTQIARWCNQPQFYKKMSFEEFILRNQSYQEEHSSSTKTCKSLATYREFKRTYLDKWKKIKPLFQMKYELTINPANWEE
;
A
#
# COMPACT_ATOMS: atom_id res chain seq x y z
N ARG A 1 -30.29 -19.97 3.79
CA ARG A 1 -30.69 -19.88 2.38
C ARG A 1 -32.07 -19.25 2.33
N ASP A 2 -32.37 -18.53 1.25
CA ASP A 2 -33.72 -18.02 1.00
C ASP A 2 -34.67 -19.15 0.52
N GLU A 3 -35.93 -18.84 0.36
CA GLU A 3 -36.98 -19.82 -0.11
C GLU A 3 -36.63 -20.43 -1.49
N LYS A 4 -35.73 -19.81 -2.25
CA LYS A 4 -35.23 -20.27 -3.55
C LYS A 4 -33.89 -21.03 -3.44
N GLY A 5 -33.47 -21.38 -2.23
CA GLY A 5 -32.22 -22.11 -1.97
C GLY A 5 -30.93 -21.28 -2.14
N ARG A 6 -31.02 -19.96 -2.39
CA ARG A 6 -29.86 -19.08 -2.57
C ARG A 6 -29.26 -18.70 -1.21
N LEU A 7 -27.94 -18.53 -1.14
CA LEU A 7 -27.26 -18.04 0.06
C LEU A 7 -27.70 -16.61 0.35
N VAL A 8 -28.44 -16.39 1.42
CA VAL A 8 -28.93 -15.06 1.84
C VAL A 8 -27.77 -14.15 2.22
N ARG A 9 -26.70 -14.72 2.78
CA ARG A 9 -25.45 -14.02 3.09
C ARG A 9 -24.29 -14.87 2.61
N PRO A 10 -23.75 -14.60 1.42
CA PRO A 10 -22.71 -15.44 0.80
C PRO A 10 -21.35 -15.32 1.52
N TYR A 11 -21.11 -14.27 2.29
CA TYR A 11 -19.86 -13.97 2.96
C TYR A 11 -20.06 -13.68 4.44
N ILE A 12 -19.00 -13.92 5.24
CA ILE A 12 -18.91 -13.50 6.64
C ILE A 12 -17.94 -12.32 6.72
N TYR A 13 -18.41 -11.18 7.19
CA TYR A 13 -17.56 -10.03 7.48
C TYR A 13 -17.39 -9.88 8.98
N LEU A 14 -16.12 -9.84 9.42
CA LEU A 14 -15.76 -9.71 10.82
C LEU A 14 -15.18 -8.30 11.07
N TRP A 15 -15.65 -7.71 12.14
CA TRP A 15 -15.26 -6.39 12.60
C TRP A 15 -14.57 -6.55 13.95
N ASP A 16 -13.28 -6.77 13.93
CA ASP A 16 -12.45 -6.94 15.11
C ASP A 16 -11.21 -6.08 14.94
N ASP A 17 -10.78 -5.41 16.00
CA ASP A 17 -9.66 -4.46 15.92
C ASP A 17 -8.32 -5.17 15.70
N ASN A 18 -8.11 -6.34 16.32
CA ASN A 18 -6.88 -7.12 16.15
C ASN A 18 -7.09 -8.62 16.43
N VAL A 19 -7.84 -9.27 15.56
CA VAL A 19 -8.11 -10.71 15.67
C VAL A 19 -6.83 -11.55 15.72
N MET A 20 -5.75 -11.11 15.07
CA MET A 20 -4.50 -11.87 15.03
C MET A 20 -3.76 -11.90 16.37
N ALA A 21 -4.05 -10.98 17.28
CA ALA A 21 -3.48 -10.99 18.63
C ALA A 21 -4.22 -11.96 19.58
N TYR A 22 -5.36 -12.53 19.16
CA TYR A 22 -6.09 -13.48 19.97
C TYR A 22 -5.30 -14.80 20.10
N PRO A 23 -5.12 -15.35 21.31
CA PRO A 23 -4.32 -16.56 21.53
C PRO A 23 -4.81 -17.76 20.71
N GLU A 24 -6.13 -17.96 20.66
CA GLU A 24 -6.76 -19.07 19.92
C GLU A 24 -7.11 -18.70 18.46
N PHE A 25 -6.32 -17.82 17.85
CA PHE A 25 -6.55 -17.34 16.48
C PHE A 25 -6.74 -18.47 15.45
N THR A 26 -5.94 -19.53 15.54
CA THR A 26 -6.03 -20.68 14.61
C THR A 26 -7.35 -21.42 14.77
N GLN A 27 -7.84 -21.58 16.00
CA GLN A 27 -9.16 -22.16 16.25
C GLN A 27 -10.27 -21.28 15.63
N VAL A 28 -10.20 -19.97 15.75
CA VAL A 28 -11.16 -19.05 15.10
C VAL A 28 -11.16 -19.25 13.58
N ILE A 29 -9.98 -19.39 12.96
CA ILE A 29 -9.88 -19.64 11.52
C ILE A 29 -10.51 -21.01 11.16
N ASP A 30 -10.26 -22.06 11.93
CA ASP A 30 -10.82 -23.38 11.70
C ASP A 30 -12.36 -23.38 11.81
N GLU A 31 -12.91 -22.69 12.81
CA GLU A 31 -14.37 -22.51 12.96
C GLU A 31 -14.96 -21.74 11.76
N LEU A 32 -14.28 -20.70 11.27
CA LEU A 32 -14.71 -19.98 10.08
C LEU A 32 -14.67 -20.84 8.82
N ILE A 33 -13.62 -21.66 8.66
CA ILE A 33 -13.51 -22.65 7.57
C ILE A 33 -14.67 -23.67 7.66
N ALA A 34 -14.99 -24.17 8.85
CA ALA A 34 -16.06 -25.13 9.08
C ALA A 34 -17.46 -24.60 8.68
N THR A 35 -17.66 -23.27 8.66
CA THR A 35 -18.90 -22.68 8.13
C THR A 35 -19.13 -22.94 6.64
N GLY A 36 -18.08 -23.29 5.89
CA GLY A 36 -18.10 -23.44 4.43
C GLY A 36 -18.25 -22.12 3.66
N LYS A 37 -18.29 -20.96 4.34
CA LYS A 37 -18.46 -19.63 3.73
C LYS A 37 -17.13 -18.91 3.62
N PRO A 38 -16.91 -18.16 2.54
CA PRO A 38 -15.80 -17.20 2.49
C PRO A 38 -15.98 -16.11 3.55
N PHE A 39 -14.86 -15.66 4.13
CA PHE A 39 -14.88 -14.63 5.17
C PHE A 39 -13.80 -13.58 4.96
N GLN A 40 -13.94 -12.41 5.59
CA GLN A 40 -12.98 -11.32 5.55
C GLN A 40 -12.97 -10.56 6.88
N PHE A 41 -11.76 -10.26 7.38
CA PHE A 41 -11.56 -9.29 8.45
C PHE A 41 -11.51 -7.88 7.84
N ARG A 42 -12.44 -7.01 8.26
CA ARG A 42 -12.65 -5.69 7.64
C ARG A 42 -11.69 -4.62 8.15
N GLN A 43 -11.16 -4.77 9.36
CA GLN A 43 -10.22 -3.82 9.97
C GLN A 43 -8.76 -4.05 9.53
N GLY A 44 -8.50 -5.08 8.75
CA GLY A 44 -7.15 -5.48 8.37
C GLY A 44 -6.55 -6.49 9.34
N LEU A 45 -5.31 -6.84 9.07
CA LEU A 45 -4.56 -7.86 9.80
C LEU A 45 -3.28 -7.24 10.37
N ASP A 46 -2.90 -7.64 11.58
CA ASP A 46 -1.69 -7.15 12.24
C ASP A 46 -0.49 -8.06 11.88
N GLU A 47 0.33 -7.62 10.94
CA GLU A 47 1.51 -8.36 10.51
C GLU A 47 2.56 -8.51 11.63
N ARG A 48 2.57 -7.66 12.65
CA ARG A 48 3.55 -7.71 13.74
C ARG A 48 3.49 -9.01 14.53
N VAL A 49 2.29 -9.57 14.66
CA VAL A 49 2.05 -10.86 15.34
C VAL A 49 2.01 -12.05 14.39
N LEU A 50 2.20 -11.84 13.09
CA LEU A 50 2.23 -12.91 12.09
C LEU A 50 3.42 -13.85 12.35
N ASP A 51 3.14 -15.14 12.43
CA ASP A 51 4.09 -16.24 12.50
C ASP A 51 3.75 -17.31 11.45
N GLU A 52 4.52 -18.40 11.43
CA GLU A 52 4.28 -19.50 10.48
C GLU A 52 2.89 -20.12 10.65
N GLU A 53 2.46 -20.33 11.88
CA GLU A 53 1.17 -20.97 12.20
C GLU A 53 0.01 -20.12 11.69
N ARG A 54 0.02 -18.82 11.98
CA ARG A 54 -1.00 -17.87 11.50
C ARG A 54 -1.00 -17.72 10.00
N ALA A 55 0.20 -17.68 9.38
CA ALA A 55 0.33 -17.60 7.94
C ALA A 55 -0.26 -18.83 7.24
N ILE A 56 0.01 -20.02 7.75
CA ILE A 56 -0.55 -21.27 7.25
C ILE A 56 -2.07 -21.29 7.41
N ALA A 57 -2.59 -20.95 8.56
CA ALA A 57 -4.03 -20.91 8.83
C ALA A 57 -4.77 -19.99 7.86
N LEU A 58 -4.29 -18.75 7.72
CA LEU A 58 -4.86 -17.77 6.78
C LEU A 58 -4.75 -18.23 5.32
N SER A 59 -3.61 -18.79 4.90
CA SER A 59 -3.39 -19.21 3.51
C SER A 59 -4.31 -20.34 3.08
N LYS A 60 -4.68 -21.24 3.98
CA LYS A 60 -5.62 -22.34 3.76
C LYS A 60 -7.08 -21.89 3.76
N SER A 61 -7.36 -20.69 4.25
CA SER A 61 -8.72 -20.20 4.42
C SER A 61 -9.38 -19.80 3.10
N ARG A 62 -10.71 -19.85 3.04
CA ARG A 62 -11.51 -19.27 1.95
C ARG A 62 -11.68 -17.77 2.16
N TYR A 63 -10.55 -17.04 2.29
CA TYR A 63 -10.57 -15.60 2.53
C TYR A 63 -11.18 -14.85 1.34
N HIS A 64 -12.17 -13.98 1.62
CA HIS A 64 -12.81 -13.16 0.61
C HIS A 64 -12.01 -11.87 0.37
N GLY A 65 -11.78 -11.54 -0.91
CA GLY A 65 -10.99 -10.35 -1.28
C GLY A 65 -9.49 -10.52 -1.03
N ASP A 66 -8.77 -9.41 -0.96
CA ASP A 66 -7.33 -9.36 -0.71
C ASP A 66 -7.04 -9.42 0.80
N PHE A 67 -5.91 -9.99 1.17
CA PHE A 67 -5.38 -9.81 2.51
C PHE A 67 -4.86 -8.39 2.67
N ILE A 68 -5.20 -7.73 3.77
CA ILE A 68 -4.83 -6.35 4.03
C ILE A 68 -4.12 -6.28 5.37
N PHE A 69 -2.88 -5.79 5.33
CA PHE A 69 -2.03 -5.50 6.50
C PHE A 69 -1.75 -4.01 6.58
N ALA A 70 -0.93 -3.57 7.55
CA ALA A 70 -0.50 -2.19 7.69
C ALA A 70 1.02 -2.07 7.71
N PHE A 71 1.57 -1.01 7.10
CA PHE A 71 2.98 -0.64 7.19
C PHE A 71 3.09 0.88 7.36
N ASP A 72 2.72 1.37 8.54
CA ASP A 72 2.51 2.79 8.77
C ASP A 72 3.79 3.57 9.10
N GLN A 73 4.81 2.92 9.65
CA GLN A 73 6.02 3.58 10.13
C GLN A 73 7.29 2.93 9.60
N TRP A 74 8.19 3.75 9.05
CA TRP A 74 9.48 3.28 8.55
C TRP A 74 10.31 2.52 9.60
N LYS A 75 10.26 2.92 10.87
CA LYS A 75 11.01 2.24 11.95
C LYS A 75 10.68 0.75 12.11
N GLN A 76 9.57 0.29 11.54
CA GLN A 76 9.13 -1.12 11.58
C GLN A 76 9.64 -1.93 10.37
N HIS A 77 10.40 -1.35 9.44
CA HIS A 77 10.75 -1.99 8.16
C HIS A 77 11.39 -3.36 8.31
N ASP A 78 12.36 -3.54 9.21
CA ASP A 78 13.01 -4.84 9.44
C ASP A 78 12.04 -5.91 9.96
N LEU A 79 11.11 -5.51 10.85
CA LEU A 79 10.07 -6.41 11.34
C LEU A 79 9.14 -6.81 10.21
N ILE A 80 8.64 -5.84 9.45
CA ILE A 80 7.71 -6.07 8.35
C ILE A 80 8.35 -6.96 7.28
N GLU A 81 9.62 -6.74 6.93
CA GLU A 81 10.32 -7.58 5.94
C GLU A 81 10.44 -9.03 6.40
N ARG A 82 10.79 -9.28 7.67
CA ARG A 82 10.80 -10.64 8.23
C ARG A 82 9.42 -11.30 8.17
N LYS A 83 8.34 -10.55 8.47
CA LYS A 83 6.97 -11.05 8.43
C LYS A 83 6.49 -11.28 6.99
N LEU A 84 6.85 -10.41 6.05
CA LEU A 84 6.60 -10.60 4.62
C LEU A 84 7.26 -11.87 4.08
N LYS A 85 8.49 -12.17 4.50
CA LYS A 85 9.19 -13.40 4.14
C LYS A 85 8.40 -14.64 4.59
N ILE A 86 7.92 -14.66 5.83
CA ILE A 86 7.05 -15.73 6.34
C ILE A 86 5.76 -15.81 5.52
N TRP A 87 5.07 -14.69 5.37
CA TRP A 87 3.79 -14.63 4.68
C TRP A 87 3.85 -15.14 3.25
N LYS A 88 4.83 -14.69 2.48
CA LYS A 88 4.96 -14.98 1.05
C LYS A 88 5.34 -16.43 0.76
N ARG A 89 6.00 -17.13 1.68
CA ARG A 89 6.23 -18.58 1.57
C ARG A 89 4.93 -19.37 1.55
N HIS A 90 3.91 -18.93 2.28
CA HIS A 90 2.65 -19.63 2.43
C HIS A 90 1.51 -19.08 1.57
N CYS A 91 1.52 -17.80 1.23
CA CYS A 91 0.40 -17.15 0.55
C CYS A 91 0.82 -16.50 -0.78
N LYS A 92 0.28 -17.04 -1.89
CA LYS A 92 0.45 -16.48 -3.24
C LYS A 92 -0.66 -15.49 -3.63
N LYS A 93 -1.69 -15.34 -2.80
CA LYS A 93 -2.82 -14.45 -3.05
C LYS A 93 -2.38 -12.98 -2.96
N THR A 94 -3.07 -12.12 -3.70
CA THR A 94 -2.85 -10.67 -3.63
C THR A 94 -2.93 -10.17 -2.20
N THR A 95 -1.88 -9.47 -1.80
CA THR A 95 -1.74 -8.89 -0.47
C THR A 95 -1.52 -7.40 -0.61
N LYS A 96 -2.26 -6.61 0.18
CA LYS A 96 -2.16 -5.15 0.23
C LYS A 96 -1.68 -4.70 1.59
N PHE A 97 -1.04 -3.54 1.60
CA PHE A 97 -0.63 -2.88 2.84
C PHE A 97 -1.15 -1.45 2.85
N TYR A 98 -1.81 -1.07 3.93
CA TYR A 98 -2.05 0.33 4.24
C TYR A 98 -0.73 1.01 4.54
N LEU A 99 -0.57 2.21 3.98
CA LEU A 99 0.62 3.05 4.10
C LEU A 99 0.18 4.43 4.58
N PHE A 100 0.22 4.64 5.87
CA PHE A 100 -0.13 5.92 6.47
C PHE A 100 0.97 6.97 6.23
N CYS A 101 0.59 8.21 5.89
CA CYS A 101 1.51 9.30 5.58
C CYS A 101 0.89 10.67 5.77
N GLY A 102 1.71 11.72 5.76
CA GLY A 102 1.28 13.11 5.84
C GLY A 102 0.87 13.56 7.24
N TYR A 103 1.33 12.89 8.29
CA TYR A 103 1.00 13.20 9.69
C TYR A 103 1.92 14.31 10.26
N GLU A 104 1.35 15.19 11.09
CA GLU A 104 2.05 16.31 11.73
C GLU A 104 2.79 17.24 10.75
N LEU A 105 2.26 17.45 9.57
CA LEU A 105 2.82 18.40 8.62
C LEU A 105 2.30 19.81 8.89
N THR A 106 3.22 20.77 8.81
CA THR A 106 2.95 22.20 8.89
C THR A 106 3.47 22.90 7.64
N GLU A 107 3.03 24.12 7.39
CA GLU A 107 3.34 24.87 6.16
C GLU A 107 4.85 24.96 5.86
N ASP A 108 5.67 25.16 6.90
CA ASP A 108 7.09 25.47 6.80
C ASP A 108 8.01 24.26 6.98
N ASN A 109 7.48 23.06 7.22
CA ASN A 109 8.30 21.90 7.53
C ASN A 109 8.67 21.08 6.28
N ASP A 110 9.39 21.70 5.35
CA ASP A 110 9.87 21.10 4.11
C ASP A 110 10.70 19.81 4.34
N ASP A 111 11.54 19.78 5.38
CA ASP A 111 12.37 18.61 5.69
C ASP A 111 11.52 17.40 6.11
N LYS A 112 10.54 17.61 6.97
CA LYS A 112 9.62 16.55 7.40
C LYS A 112 8.80 16.00 6.24
N LEU A 113 8.30 16.86 5.36
CA LEU A 113 7.59 16.41 4.16
C LEU A 113 8.50 15.57 3.27
N PHE A 114 9.74 16.02 3.01
CA PHE A 114 10.68 15.24 2.21
C PHE A 114 10.96 13.87 2.82
N GLU A 115 11.24 13.82 4.11
CA GLU A 115 11.51 12.55 4.82
C GLU A 115 10.31 11.59 4.79
N ASP A 116 9.10 12.10 5.04
CA ASP A 116 7.90 11.27 5.03
C ASP A 116 7.64 10.70 3.61
N VAL A 117 7.75 11.53 2.56
CA VAL A 117 7.64 11.07 1.16
C VAL A 117 8.75 10.06 0.82
N TYR A 118 9.99 10.32 1.24
CA TYR A 118 11.10 9.41 1.01
C TYR A 118 10.85 8.05 1.66
N TYR A 119 10.48 8.02 2.93
CA TYR A 119 10.22 6.76 3.65
C TYR A 119 8.92 6.08 3.20
N LEU A 120 7.94 6.82 2.72
CA LEU A 120 6.77 6.25 2.05
C LEU A 120 7.20 5.43 0.81
N PHE A 121 8.06 5.98 -0.04
CA PHE A 121 8.58 5.27 -1.20
C PHE A 121 9.50 4.10 -0.84
N ARG A 122 10.28 4.19 0.25
CA ARG A 122 11.06 3.05 0.76
C ARG A 122 10.15 1.89 1.21
N ARG A 123 9.04 2.20 1.90
CA ARG A 123 8.01 1.19 2.25
C ARG A 123 7.38 0.58 1.00
N ILE A 124 7.04 1.40 0.01
CA ILE A 124 6.51 0.93 -1.28
C ILE A 124 7.53 0.01 -1.98
N GLN A 125 8.82 0.34 -1.95
CA GLN A 125 9.90 -0.47 -2.54
C GLN A 125 9.96 -1.87 -1.91
N ILE A 126 9.91 -1.95 -0.59
CA ILE A 126 9.84 -3.23 0.13
C ILE A 126 8.60 -4.02 -0.32
N LEU A 127 7.42 -3.39 -0.33
CA LEU A 127 6.20 -4.08 -0.76
C LEU A 127 6.28 -4.60 -2.20
N MET A 128 6.83 -3.81 -3.11
CA MET A 128 7.04 -4.24 -4.50
C MET A 128 7.99 -5.43 -4.58
N SER A 129 9.09 -5.43 -3.82
CA SER A 129 10.07 -6.52 -3.86
C SER A 129 9.47 -7.86 -3.41
N TYR A 130 8.44 -7.84 -2.56
CA TYR A 130 7.67 -9.01 -2.14
C TYR A 130 6.38 -9.24 -2.98
N GLY A 131 6.20 -8.52 -4.09
CA GLY A 131 5.01 -8.67 -4.92
C GLY A 131 3.71 -8.25 -4.25
N CYS A 132 3.78 -7.35 -3.26
CA CYS A 132 2.62 -6.79 -2.56
C CYS A 132 2.21 -5.43 -3.15
N LEU A 133 0.98 -5.03 -2.88
CA LEU A 133 0.42 -3.74 -3.29
C LEU A 133 0.40 -2.77 -2.10
N GLY A 134 0.69 -1.51 -2.36
CA GLY A 134 0.47 -0.42 -1.42
C GLY A 134 -0.94 0.17 -1.54
N TYR A 135 -1.44 0.71 -0.44
CA TYR A 135 -2.61 1.57 -0.41
C TYR A 135 -2.34 2.77 0.51
N VAL A 136 -2.09 3.91 -0.08
CA VAL A 136 -1.70 5.14 0.63
C VAL A 136 -2.91 5.77 1.32
N MET A 137 -2.81 5.90 2.64
CA MET A 137 -3.77 6.58 3.51
C MET A 137 -3.15 7.88 4.00
N ARG A 138 -3.76 9.00 3.64
CA ARG A 138 -3.27 10.34 3.97
C ARG A 138 -3.91 10.83 5.25
N HIS A 139 -3.13 11.29 6.22
CA HIS A 139 -3.64 12.07 7.35
C HIS A 139 -4.06 13.47 6.87
N ALA A 140 -5.05 14.07 7.51
CA ALA A 140 -5.56 15.40 7.12
C ALA A 140 -4.46 16.48 7.10
N ASP A 141 -3.45 16.38 7.94
CA ASP A 141 -2.35 17.36 8.04
C ASP A 141 -1.57 17.53 6.73
N TYR A 142 -1.66 16.58 5.78
CA TYR A 142 -1.01 16.75 4.50
C TYR A 142 -1.48 18.03 3.75
N GLU A 143 -2.69 18.49 4.04
CA GLU A 143 -3.26 19.70 3.43
C GLU A 143 -2.65 20.99 3.99
N ASN A 144 -2.06 20.93 5.18
CA ASN A 144 -1.42 22.09 5.82
C ASN A 144 -0.12 22.51 5.12
N HIS A 145 0.51 21.63 4.34
CA HIS A 145 1.77 21.92 3.69
C HIS A 145 1.56 22.32 2.22
N ARG A 146 2.25 23.40 1.76
CA ARG A 146 2.16 23.90 0.38
C ARG A 146 2.42 22.85 -0.70
N LEU A 147 3.31 21.87 -0.43
CA LEU A 147 3.60 20.73 -1.31
C LEU A 147 2.74 19.49 -1.01
N GLY A 148 1.80 19.55 -0.09
CA GLY A 148 1.00 18.40 0.35
C GLY A 148 0.26 17.69 -0.77
N ASN A 149 -0.06 18.39 -1.87
CA ASN A 149 -0.68 17.75 -3.03
C ASN A 149 0.15 16.61 -3.63
N ILE A 150 1.45 16.47 -3.30
CA ILE A 150 2.28 15.32 -3.71
C ILE A 150 1.68 14.00 -3.22
N TYR A 151 1.16 13.95 -1.98
CA TYR A 151 0.51 12.76 -1.43
C TYR A 151 -0.75 12.37 -2.19
N THR A 152 -1.50 13.37 -2.68
CA THR A 152 -2.65 13.11 -3.55
C THR A 152 -2.22 12.42 -4.84
N GLN A 153 -1.12 12.84 -5.44
CA GLN A 153 -0.64 12.20 -6.66
C GLN A 153 -0.07 10.81 -6.39
N ILE A 154 0.65 10.63 -5.28
CA ILE A 154 1.16 9.30 -4.86
C ILE A 154 -0.01 8.35 -4.62
N ALA A 155 -1.04 8.77 -3.89
CA ALA A 155 -2.23 7.96 -3.66
C ALA A 155 -2.96 7.60 -4.97
N ARG A 156 -3.10 8.54 -5.90
CA ARG A 156 -3.72 8.28 -7.22
C ARG A 156 -2.97 7.24 -8.04
N TRP A 157 -1.66 7.17 -7.91
CA TRP A 157 -0.83 6.16 -8.56
C TRP A 157 -0.86 4.84 -7.79
N CYS A 158 -0.56 4.88 -6.50
CA CYS A 158 -0.36 3.70 -5.67
C CYS A 158 -1.65 2.90 -5.45
N ASN A 159 -2.78 3.60 -5.20
CA ASN A 159 -4.05 2.96 -4.84
C ASN A 159 -4.78 2.33 -6.04
N GLN A 160 -4.24 2.52 -7.24
CA GLN A 160 -4.79 1.92 -8.46
C GLN A 160 -3.83 0.88 -9.02
N PRO A 161 -4.12 -0.43 -8.86
CA PRO A 161 -3.23 -1.51 -9.29
C PRO A 161 -2.82 -1.44 -10.75
N GLN A 162 -3.69 -0.88 -11.61
CA GLN A 162 -3.42 -0.67 -13.03
C GLN A 162 -2.29 0.32 -13.30
N PHE A 163 -2.09 1.33 -12.43
CA PHE A 163 -0.95 2.24 -12.53
C PHE A 163 0.25 1.71 -11.77
N TYR A 164 0.04 1.28 -10.52
CA TYR A 164 1.08 0.76 -9.64
C TYR A 164 1.90 -0.38 -10.29
N LYS A 165 1.24 -1.31 -10.98
CA LYS A 165 1.91 -2.45 -11.60
C LYS A 165 2.56 -2.12 -12.95
N LYS A 166 2.02 -1.16 -13.71
CA LYS A 166 2.42 -0.94 -15.11
C LYS A 166 3.43 0.17 -15.32
N MET A 167 3.51 1.13 -14.39
CA MET A 167 4.37 2.30 -14.57
C MET A 167 4.95 2.78 -13.24
N SER A 168 6.11 3.45 -13.31
CA SER A 168 6.67 4.16 -12.17
C SER A 168 5.81 5.37 -11.80
N PHE A 169 6.03 5.92 -10.60
CA PHE A 169 5.37 7.16 -10.20
C PHE A 169 5.74 8.33 -11.14
N GLU A 170 7.00 8.44 -11.54
CA GLU A 170 7.44 9.48 -12.49
C GLU A 170 6.71 9.35 -13.84
N GLU A 171 6.62 8.15 -14.40
CA GLU A 171 5.87 7.92 -15.66
C GLU A 171 4.38 8.25 -15.49
N PHE A 172 3.78 7.91 -14.34
CA PHE A 172 2.40 8.27 -14.05
C PHE A 172 2.17 9.79 -14.06
N ILE A 173 3.08 10.55 -13.47
CA ILE A 173 3.02 12.01 -13.46
C ILE A 173 3.20 12.59 -14.87
N LEU A 174 4.17 12.07 -15.63
CA LEU A 174 4.57 12.62 -16.92
C LEU A 174 3.69 12.16 -18.09
N ARG A 175 2.81 11.18 -17.90
CA ARG A 175 2.01 10.58 -18.97
C ARG A 175 1.16 11.56 -19.80
N ASN A 176 0.85 12.72 -19.26
CA ASN A 176 0.06 13.76 -19.93
C ASN A 176 0.91 14.99 -20.31
N GLN A 177 2.24 14.89 -20.27
CA GLN A 177 3.12 16.04 -20.52
C GLN A 177 2.97 16.54 -21.97
N SER A 178 3.03 15.67 -22.96
CA SER A 178 2.89 16.02 -24.37
C SER A 178 1.53 16.69 -24.68
N TYR A 179 0.45 16.13 -24.14
CA TYR A 179 -0.87 16.74 -24.28
C TYR A 179 -0.91 18.19 -23.76
N GLN A 180 -0.21 18.47 -22.67
CA GLN A 180 -0.18 19.78 -22.06
C GLN A 180 0.74 20.76 -22.81
N GLU A 181 1.83 20.27 -23.37
CA GLU A 181 2.73 21.06 -24.21
C GLU A 181 2.03 21.48 -25.53
N GLU A 182 1.24 20.57 -26.11
CA GLU A 182 0.43 20.84 -27.30
C GLU A 182 -0.75 21.79 -27.04
N HIS A 183 -1.30 21.79 -25.83
CA HIS A 183 -2.46 22.61 -25.44
C HIS A 183 -2.09 23.71 -24.43
N SER A 184 -0.89 24.27 -24.55
CA SER A 184 -0.33 25.27 -23.63
C SER A 184 -1.11 26.58 -23.57
N SER A 185 -2.03 26.85 -24.51
CA SER A 185 -2.95 27.99 -24.46
C SER A 185 -4.07 27.83 -23.41
N SER A 186 -4.27 26.64 -22.86
CA SER A 186 -5.19 26.44 -21.75
C SER A 186 -4.51 26.87 -20.44
N THR A 187 -5.13 27.78 -19.73
CA THR A 187 -4.69 28.28 -18.41
C THR A 187 -4.70 27.18 -17.31
N LYS A 188 -5.08 25.95 -17.63
CA LYS A 188 -5.13 24.81 -16.72
C LYS A 188 -3.88 23.96 -16.83
N THR A 189 -2.85 24.31 -16.08
CA THR A 189 -1.71 23.40 -15.85
C THR A 189 -2.21 22.10 -15.19
N CYS A 190 -1.78 20.93 -15.69
CA CYS A 190 -2.08 19.68 -15.03
C CYS A 190 -1.50 19.68 -13.61
N LYS A 191 -2.39 19.58 -12.65
CA LYS A 191 -2.06 19.68 -11.22
C LYS A 191 -0.97 18.69 -10.80
N SER A 192 -0.95 17.49 -11.40
CA SER A 192 0.07 16.48 -11.13
C SER A 192 1.46 16.92 -11.58
N LEU A 193 1.58 17.44 -12.79
CA LEU A 193 2.86 17.89 -13.35
C LEU A 193 3.39 19.13 -12.62
N ALA A 194 2.52 20.09 -12.30
CA ALA A 194 2.88 21.28 -11.52
C ALA A 194 3.44 20.89 -10.15
N THR A 195 2.74 20.03 -9.42
CA THR A 195 3.16 19.51 -8.11
C THR A 195 4.51 18.80 -8.17
N TYR A 196 4.72 17.95 -9.18
CA TYR A 196 5.98 17.24 -9.35
C TYR A 196 7.16 18.20 -9.64
N ARG A 197 6.95 19.17 -10.55
CA ARG A 197 7.97 20.17 -10.88
C ARG A 197 8.35 21.03 -9.68
N GLU A 198 7.35 21.42 -8.90
CA GLU A 198 7.57 22.20 -7.67
C GLU A 198 8.31 21.38 -6.62
N PHE A 199 7.90 20.14 -6.36
CA PHE A 199 8.61 19.22 -5.46
C PHE A 199 10.07 19.04 -5.89
N LYS A 200 10.33 18.77 -7.17
CA LYS A 200 11.69 18.61 -7.69
C LYS A 200 12.53 19.90 -7.52
N ARG A 201 11.94 21.06 -7.75
CA ARG A 201 12.62 22.36 -7.59
C ARG A 201 12.97 22.64 -6.13
N THR A 202 12.05 22.37 -5.22
CA THR A 202 12.23 22.58 -3.78
C THR A 202 13.34 21.69 -3.21
N TYR A 203 13.41 20.44 -3.66
CA TYR A 203 14.37 19.45 -3.15
C TYR A 203 15.45 19.08 -4.16
N LEU A 204 15.96 20.05 -4.89
CA LEU A 204 16.96 19.81 -5.96
C LEU A 204 18.25 19.17 -5.41
N ASP A 205 18.70 19.61 -4.25
CA ASP A 205 19.84 19.04 -3.50
C ASP A 205 19.65 17.57 -3.10
N LYS A 206 18.43 17.22 -2.71
CA LYS A 206 18.02 15.88 -2.29
C LYS A 206 17.48 15.02 -3.44
N TRP A 207 17.39 15.58 -4.66
CA TRP A 207 16.75 14.92 -5.81
C TRP A 207 17.41 13.60 -6.19
N LYS A 208 18.74 13.53 -6.14
CA LYS A 208 19.50 12.29 -6.44
C LYS A 208 19.12 11.13 -5.53
N LYS A 209 18.70 11.42 -4.29
CA LYS A 209 18.30 10.41 -3.30
C LYS A 209 16.93 9.82 -3.60
N ILE A 210 15.96 10.61 -4.02
CA ILE A 210 14.56 10.18 -4.19
C ILE A 210 14.22 9.78 -5.63
N LYS A 211 14.91 10.32 -6.63
CA LYS A 211 14.65 10.05 -8.05
C LYS A 211 14.59 8.54 -8.38
N PRO A 212 15.55 7.70 -7.95
CA PRO A 212 15.48 6.27 -8.23
C PRO A 212 14.20 5.60 -7.71
N LEU A 213 13.70 6.05 -6.55
CA LEU A 213 12.46 5.56 -5.97
C LEU A 213 11.24 5.99 -6.80
N PHE A 214 11.23 7.21 -7.33
CA PHE A 214 10.15 7.67 -8.21
C PHE A 214 10.14 6.95 -9.57
N GLN A 215 11.28 6.42 -9.98
CA GLN A 215 11.47 5.68 -11.23
C GLN A 215 11.33 4.16 -11.10
N MET A 216 11.19 3.64 -9.87
CA MET A 216 11.04 2.19 -9.69
C MET A 216 9.74 1.68 -10.30
N LYS A 217 9.80 0.48 -10.89
CA LYS A 217 8.67 -0.24 -11.50
C LYS A 217 8.40 -1.53 -10.76
N TYR A 218 7.15 -1.86 -10.55
CA TYR A 218 6.75 -3.08 -9.87
C TYR A 218 7.38 -4.33 -10.47
N GLU A 219 7.31 -4.49 -11.80
CA GLU A 219 7.82 -5.66 -12.51
C GLU A 219 9.33 -5.84 -12.41
N LEU A 220 10.09 -4.73 -12.27
CA LEU A 220 11.54 -4.76 -12.14
C LEU A 220 12.02 -4.83 -10.67
N THR A 221 11.12 -4.56 -9.73
CA THR A 221 11.43 -4.51 -8.30
C THR A 221 11.08 -5.82 -7.60
N ILE A 222 10.07 -6.55 -8.11
CA ILE A 222 9.68 -7.84 -7.57
C ILE A 222 10.84 -8.83 -7.61
N ASN A 223 11.11 -9.48 -6.47
CA ASN A 223 12.22 -10.42 -6.34
C ASN A 223 11.77 -11.69 -5.60
N PRO A 224 11.37 -12.75 -6.33
CA PRO A 224 10.95 -14.02 -5.74
C PRO A 224 11.97 -14.63 -4.78
N ALA A 225 13.27 -14.46 -5.00
CA ALA A 225 14.29 -14.95 -4.09
C ALA A 225 14.17 -14.40 -2.65
N ASN A 226 13.41 -13.32 -2.44
CA ASN A 226 13.17 -12.83 -1.08
C ASN A 226 12.36 -13.79 -0.20
N TRP A 227 11.66 -14.79 -0.79
CA TRP A 227 10.77 -15.70 -0.04
C TRP A 227 10.77 -17.16 -0.53
N GLU A 228 11.51 -17.51 -1.58
CA GLU A 228 11.53 -18.88 -2.14
C GLU A 228 12.60 -19.79 -1.50
N GLU A 229 13.41 -19.28 -0.56
CA GLU A 229 14.39 -20.05 0.19
C GLU A 229 13.81 -20.73 1.44
#